data_af7fca65f40b79a824e42d30630ce4e4
#
_entry.id   af7fca65f40b79a824e42d30630ce4e4
#
_cell.length_a   1.000
_cell.length_b   1.000
_cell.length_c   1.000
_cell.angle_alpha   90.00
_cell.angle_beta   90.00
_cell.angle_gamma   90.00
#
_symmetry.space_group_name_H-M   'P 1'
#
loop_
_entity.id
_entity.type
_entity.pdbx_description
1 polymer ?
#
loop_
_entity_poly.entity_id
_entity_poly.type
_entity_poly.pdbx_seq_one_letter_code
_entity_poly.pdbx_strand_id
1 'polypeptide(L)'
;MLANPAGIFFILKGMISMYSKEEIKNQIASAVKKVKEDNPMAGSITNSVTINFVANAQLAVGGSAAMVYLPDEGEFLANAGGSVYINVGTLLPIYEETLPRTAKALHDLGKPWVLDPVAVGIGELRTKLLGCFKEYKPSIIRGNASEIIALAGLWGLEGSSGGSNARGVDSTDTVNSAKNAAAALARWTGGAVAVSGETDLVTDGTVFAYSSGGSHFMEKITGAGCSLGGVAAVYAAVASPFIAALSATAVYNLAGSRAESKAKGPGNFYSQFIDELYLATAQDIADNPFEIEEA
;
A
#
# COMPACT_ATOMS: atom_id res chain seq x y z
N MET A 1 10.06 -46.99 24.62
CA MET A 1 8.89 -46.63 23.79
C MET A 1 9.36 -45.62 22.74
N LEU A 2 9.54 -46.08 21.51
CA LEU A 2 9.97 -45.25 20.39
C LEU A 2 8.74 -44.51 19.84
N ALA A 3 8.79 -43.17 19.85
CA ALA A 3 7.72 -42.34 19.31
C ALA A 3 7.60 -42.57 17.78
N ASN A 4 6.39 -42.83 17.32
CA ASN A 4 6.04 -43.09 15.93
C ASN A 4 6.26 -41.83 15.08
N PRO A 5 7.16 -41.84 14.06
CA PRO A 5 7.42 -40.68 13.22
C PRO A 5 6.22 -40.22 12.37
N ALA A 6 5.19 -41.04 12.21
CA ALA A 6 3.95 -40.67 11.52
C ALA A 6 3.10 -39.60 12.26
N GLY A 7 3.22 -39.55 13.61
CA GLY A 7 2.48 -38.57 14.41
C GLY A 7 3.01 -37.13 14.28
N ILE A 8 4.31 -36.96 14.02
CA ILE A 8 4.94 -35.65 13.85
C ILE A 8 4.60 -35.05 12.48
N PHE A 9 4.47 -35.87 11.43
CA PHE A 9 4.06 -35.42 10.09
C PHE A 9 2.61 -34.97 10.01
N PHE A 10 1.72 -35.52 10.89
CA PHE A 10 0.31 -35.09 10.95
C PHE A 10 0.13 -33.77 11.72
N ILE A 11 1.00 -33.48 12.69
CA ILE A 11 0.96 -32.22 13.44
C ILE A 11 1.49 -31.05 12.56
N LEU A 12 2.46 -31.31 11.67
CA LEU A 12 2.95 -30.29 10.71
C LEU A 12 2.00 -30.03 9.53
N LYS A 13 1.11 -30.98 9.20
CA LYS A 13 0.07 -30.80 8.18
C LYS A 13 -1.18 -30.07 8.69
N GLY A 14 -1.29 -29.82 9.99
CA GLY A 14 -2.37 -29.09 10.65
C GLY A 14 -2.05 -27.61 10.96
N MET A 15 -0.88 -27.09 10.57
CA MET A 15 -0.63 -25.64 10.49
C MET A 15 -1.12 -25.14 9.12
N ILE A 16 -2.41 -25.30 8.92
CA ILE A 16 -3.18 -24.84 7.77
C ILE A 16 -3.09 -23.32 7.72
N SER A 17 -2.78 -22.81 6.54
CA SER A 17 -3.00 -21.45 6.04
C SER A 17 -3.59 -20.49 7.09
N MET A 18 -2.77 -19.55 7.57
CA MET A 18 -3.16 -18.59 8.61
C MET A 18 -4.34 -17.70 8.16
N TYR A 19 -4.77 -17.82 6.90
CA TYR A 19 -5.87 -17.06 6.31
C TYR A 19 -6.71 -17.94 5.38
N SER A 20 -7.94 -18.24 5.75
CA SER A 20 -8.93 -18.66 4.77
C SER A 20 -9.41 -17.45 3.96
N LYS A 21 -9.78 -17.65 2.68
CA LYS A 21 -10.32 -16.57 1.82
C LYS A 21 -11.53 -15.90 2.46
N GLU A 22 -12.39 -16.66 3.13
CA GLU A 22 -13.56 -16.15 3.84
C GLU A 22 -13.19 -15.30 5.06
N GLU A 23 -12.17 -15.69 5.80
CA GLU A 23 -11.69 -14.91 6.95
C GLU A 23 -11.09 -13.58 6.50
N ILE A 24 -10.33 -13.57 5.39
CA ILE A 24 -9.81 -12.33 4.78
C ILE A 24 -10.98 -11.41 4.37
N LYS A 25 -12.02 -11.94 3.71
CA LYS A 25 -13.20 -11.16 3.35
C LYS A 25 -13.88 -10.54 4.58
N ASN A 26 -14.03 -11.30 5.65
CA ASN A 26 -14.61 -10.81 6.88
C ASN A 26 -13.75 -9.70 7.52
N GLN A 27 -12.42 -9.84 7.48
CA GLN A 27 -11.50 -8.81 7.98
C GLN A 27 -11.53 -7.54 7.12
N ILE A 28 -11.62 -7.65 5.78
CA ILE A 28 -11.81 -6.52 4.86
C ILE A 28 -13.11 -5.80 5.19
N ALA A 29 -14.24 -6.53 5.28
CA ALA A 29 -15.53 -5.93 5.60
C ALA A 29 -15.53 -5.22 6.96
N SER A 30 -14.85 -5.81 7.97
CA SER A 30 -14.66 -5.21 9.29
C SER A 30 -13.82 -3.93 9.21
N ALA A 31 -12.71 -3.94 8.49
CA ALA A 31 -11.85 -2.77 8.31
C ALA A 31 -12.60 -1.60 7.64
N VAL A 32 -13.38 -1.87 6.59
CA VAL A 32 -14.19 -0.86 5.89
C VAL A 32 -15.24 -0.26 6.81
N LYS A 33 -15.96 -1.08 7.58
CA LYS A 33 -16.95 -0.59 8.56
C LYS A 33 -16.29 0.30 9.59
N LYS A 34 -15.17 -0.15 10.14
CA LYS A 34 -14.42 0.58 11.17
C LYS A 34 -13.91 1.93 10.67
N VAL A 35 -13.42 2.01 9.42
CA VAL A 35 -13.04 3.30 8.81
C VAL A 35 -14.24 4.26 8.76
N LYS A 36 -15.42 3.78 8.32
CA LYS A 36 -16.61 4.61 8.22
C LYS A 36 -17.18 5.04 9.59
N GLU A 37 -16.99 4.23 10.62
CA GLU A 37 -17.45 4.50 11.99
C GLU A 37 -16.48 5.44 12.73
N ASP A 38 -15.16 5.17 12.65
CA ASP A 38 -14.16 5.86 13.46
C ASP A 38 -13.62 7.13 12.78
N ASN A 39 -13.80 7.29 11.47
CA ASN A 39 -13.24 8.38 10.64
C ASN A 39 -11.76 8.65 10.97
N PRO A 40 -10.87 7.64 10.85
CA PRO A 40 -9.50 7.74 11.32
C PRO A 40 -8.72 8.80 10.56
N MET A 41 -7.92 9.61 11.27
CA MET A 41 -7.03 10.56 10.64
C MET A 41 -5.81 9.85 10.05
N ALA A 42 -5.66 9.95 8.73
CA ALA A 42 -4.46 9.55 7.99
C ALA A 42 -3.70 10.80 7.54
N GLY A 43 -2.60 11.10 8.21
CA GLY A 43 -1.71 12.19 7.81
C GLY A 43 -0.98 11.86 6.52
N SER A 44 -0.63 12.87 5.71
CA SER A 44 0.09 12.66 4.46
C SER A 44 1.17 13.70 4.25
N ILE A 45 2.38 13.23 3.94
CA ILE A 45 3.46 14.02 3.38
C ILE A 45 3.66 13.46 1.98
N THR A 46 3.04 14.12 0.99
CA THR A 46 2.95 13.61 -0.37
C THR A 46 3.40 14.65 -1.39
N ASN A 47 3.53 14.22 -2.64
CA ASN A 47 3.99 15.08 -3.72
C ASN A 47 2.93 16.11 -4.11
N SER A 48 3.40 17.30 -4.50
CA SER A 48 2.54 18.46 -4.83
C SER A 48 1.67 18.27 -6.07
N VAL A 49 2.01 17.32 -6.94
CA VAL A 49 1.25 17.05 -8.17
C VAL A 49 -0.07 16.34 -7.86
N THR A 50 -0.07 15.46 -6.85
CA THR A 50 -1.20 14.56 -6.58
C THR A 50 -1.88 14.79 -5.23
N ILE A 51 -1.42 15.77 -4.43
CA ILE A 51 -1.88 16.03 -3.08
C ILE A 51 -3.41 16.16 -2.97
N ASN A 52 -4.05 16.86 -3.91
CA ASN A 52 -5.51 17.00 -3.93
C ASN A 52 -6.22 15.67 -4.13
N PHE A 53 -5.72 14.83 -5.06
CA PHE A 53 -6.30 13.51 -5.30
C PHE A 53 -6.13 12.59 -4.09
N VAL A 54 -4.96 12.62 -3.46
CA VAL A 54 -4.70 11.85 -2.23
C VAL A 54 -5.70 12.23 -1.14
N ALA A 55 -5.87 13.53 -0.88
CA ALA A 55 -6.81 14.02 0.13
C ALA A 55 -8.26 13.59 -0.19
N ASN A 56 -8.72 13.80 -1.42
CA ASN A 56 -10.08 13.45 -1.83
C ASN A 56 -10.35 11.95 -1.75
N ALA A 57 -9.38 11.11 -2.11
CA ALA A 57 -9.52 9.66 -2.00
C ALA A 57 -9.60 9.19 -0.53
N GLN A 58 -8.78 9.76 0.36
CA GLN A 58 -8.85 9.48 1.79
C GLN A 58 -10.20 9.85 2.38
N LEU A 59 -10.73 11.04 2.01
CA LEU A 59 -12.07 11.49 2.45
C LEU A 59 -13.18 10.60 1.88
N ALA A 60 -13.09 10.23 0.60
CA ALA A 60 -14.11 9.42 -0.06
C ALA A 60 -14.29 8.05 0.58
N VAL A 61 -13.21 7.38 1.01
CA VAL A 61 -13.30 6.08 1.69
C VAL A 61 -13.75 6.18 3.16
N GLY A 62 -13.88 7.39 3.70
CA GLY A 62 -14.35 7.62 5.08
C GLY A 62 -13.28 7.98 6.09
N GLY A 63 -12.03 8.25 5.65
CA GLY A 63 -10.98 8.75 6.51
C GLY A 63 -11.00 10.27 6.66
N SER A 64 -10.19 10.78 7.58
CA SER A 64 -9.88 12.21 7.74
C SER A 64 -8.48 12.48 7.19
N ALA A 65 -8.36 13.41 6.24
CA ALA A 65 -7.12 13.74 5.56
C ALA A 65 -6.44 14.97 6.18
N ALA A 66 -5.12 14.87 6.43
CA ALA A 66 -4.31 15.98 6.89
C ALA A 66 -3.01 16.02 6.06
N MET A 67 -2.79 17.13 5.33
CA MET A 67 -1.63 17.31 4.44
C MET A 67 -0.65 18.28 5.06
N VAL A 68 0.60 17.84 5.26
CA VAL A 68 1.65 18.66 5.90
C VAL A 68 2.96 18.60 5.12
N TYR A 69 3.83 19.57 5.39
CA TYR A 69 5.15 19.70 4.75
C TYR A 69 6.28 19.90 5.75
N LEU A 70 5.99 20.47 6.94
CA LEU A 70 7.01 20.88 7.90
C LEU A 70 7.38 19.74 8.85
N PRO A 71 8.64 19.72 9.38
CA PRO A 71 9.11 18.65 10.24
C PRO A 71 8.30 18.47 11.52
N ASP A 72 7.98 19.56 12.20
CA ASP A 72 7.18 19.55 13.42
C ASP A 72 5.72 19.14 13.20
N GLU A 73 5.15 19.50 12.04
CA GLU A 73 3.82 19.04 11.62
C GLU A 73 3.81 17.52 11.35
N GLY A 74 4.87 17.00 10.70
CA GLY A 74 5.03 15.57 10.47
C GLY A 74 5.13 14.77 11.78
N GLU A 75 5.91 15.25 12.74
CA GLU A 75 6.00 14.66 14.08
C GLU A 75 4.67 14.77 14.85
N PHE A 76 3.94 15.88 14.70
CA PHE A 76 2.60 16.02 15.27
C PHE A 76 1.64 14.98 14.69
N LEU A 77 1.63 14.77 13.36
CA LEU A 77 0.79 13.74 12.74
C LEU A 77 1.15 12.33 13.20
N ALA A 78 2.44 12.04 13.42
CA ALA A 78 2.87 10.76 13.96
C ALA A 78 2.29 10.51 15.37
N ASN A 79 2.16 11.55 16.18
CA ASN A 79 1.57 11.45 17.52
C ASN A 79 0.04 11.39 17.48
N ALA A 80 -0.61 12.32 16.79
CA ALA A 80 -2.05 12.53 16.84
C ALA A 80 -2.83 11.65 15.85
N GLY A 81 -2.23 11.24 14.73
CA GLY A 81 -2.86 10.46 13.69
C GLY A 81 -3.00 8.97 14.01
N GLY A 82 -3.89 8.31 13.30
CA GLY A 82 -4.00 6.84 13.27
C GLY A 82 -2.90 6.20 12.45
N SER A 83 -2.47 6.86 11.37
CA SER A 83 -1.39 6.45 10.47
C SER A 83 -0.85 7.65 9.68
N VAL A 84 0.29 7.46 8.98
CA VAL A 84 0.84 8.49 8.07
C VAL A 84 1.22 7.86 6.73
N TYR A 85 0.94 8.58 5.64
CA TYR A 85 1.39 8.27 4.29
C TYR A 85 2.57 9.15 3.90
N ILE A 86 3.66 8.56 3.45
CA ILE A 86 4.86 9.22 2.95
C ILE A 86 5.09 8.82 1.49
N ASN A 87 5.08 9.82 0.59
CA ASN A 87 5.32 9.65 -0.84
C ASN A 87 6.50 10.52 -1.28
N VAL A 88 7.50 9.91 -1.92
CA VAL A 88 8.73 10.59 -2.34
C VAL A 88 8.71 11.02 -3.81
N GLY A 89 7.57 11.28 -4.40
CA GLY A 89 7.42 11.66 -5.81
C GLY A 89 8.13 12.97 -6.15
N THR A 90 7.46 14.11 -5.98
CA THR A 90 8.06 15.43 -6.19
C THR A 90 8.61 15.93 -4.85
N LEU A 91 9.92 15.81 -4.65
CA LEU A 91 10.56 16.23 -3.42
C LEU A 91 10.77 17.74 -3.36
N LEU A 92 10.47 18.32 -2.20
CA LEU A 92 10.85 19.67 -1.82
C LEU A 92 12.12 19.63 -0.93
N PRO A 93 12.97 20.66 -0.92
CA PRO A 93 14.18 20.66 -0.07
C PRO A 93 13.91 20.39 1.40
N ILE A 94 12.79 20.90 1.93
CA ILE A 94 12.40 20.69 3.34
C ILE A 94 12.17 19.22 3.67
N TYR A 95 11.88 18.37 2.70
CA TYR A 95 11.66 16.93 2.92
C TYR A 95 12.92 16.18 3.34
N GLU A 96 14.11 16.75 3.12
CA GLU A 96 15.35 16.19 3.67
C GLU A 96 15.34 16.12 5.19
N GLU A 97 14.63 17.05 5.84
CA GLU A 97 14.44 17.06 7.30
C GLU A 97 13.12 16.41 7.69
N THR A 98 12.01 16.78 7.05
CA THR A 98 10.66 16.35 7.42
C THR A 98 10.49 14.84 7.39
N LEU A 99 10.92 14.18 6.30
CA LEU A 99 10.59 12.78 6.10
C LEU A 99 11.34 11.85 7.08
N PRO A 100 12.65 11.98 7.32
CA PRO A 100 13.35 11.17 8.32
C PRO A 100 12.83 11.39 9.74
N ARG A 101 12.54 12.61 10.13
CA ARG A 101 12.00 12.93 11.47
C ARG A 101 10.63 12.30 11.68
N THR A 102 9.75 12.43 10.69
CA THR A 102 8.41 11.81 10.76
C THR A 102 8.50 10.29 10.81
N ALA A 103 9.30 9.67 9.91
CA ALA A 103 9.46 8.21 9.89
C ALA A 103 10.05 7.68 11.20
N LYS A 104 11.03 8.39 11.78
CA LYS A 104 11.58 8.07 13.08
C LYS A 104 10.53 8.15 14.19
N ALA A 105 9.76 9.23 14.23
CA ALA A 105 8.69 9.41 15.23
C ALA A 105 7.64 8.28 15.13
N LEU A 106 7.22 7.91 13.92
CA LEU A 106 6.30 6.81 13.68
C LEU A 106 6.86 5.47 14.18
N HIS A 107 8.15 5.20 13.87
CA HIS A 107 8.83 4.00 14.33
C HIS A 107 8.91 3.93 15.87
N ASP A 108 9.35 5.01 16.50
CA ASP A 108 9.51 5.07 17.96
C ASP A 108 8.18 4.94 18.71
N LEU A 109 7.09 5.42 18.11
CA LEU A 109 5.72 5.33 18.65
C LEU A 109 5.02 4.01 18.29
N GLY A 110 5.60 3.17 17.43
CA GLY A 110 4.94 1.97 16.92
C GLY A 110 3.68 2.27 16.10
N LYS A 111 3.62 3.44 15.46
CA LYS A 111 2.48 3.87 14.64
C LYS A 111 2.61 3.35 13.21
N PRO A 112 1.52 2.87 12.60
CA PRO A 112 1.56 2.42 11.23
C PRO A 112 1.83 3.57 10.26
N TRP A 113 2.58 3.28 9.19
CA TRP A 113 2.80 4.21 8.11
C TRP A 113 3.01 3.51 6.77
N VAL A 114 2.68 4.22 5.70
CA VAL A 114 2.74 3.73 4.33
C VAL A 114 3.82 4.47 3.57
N LEU A 115 4.71 3.73 2.92
CA LEU A 115 5.74 4.26 2.02
C LEU A 115 5.34 4.04 0.56
N ASP A 116 5.38 5.12 -0.22
CA ASP A 116 5.26 5.07 -1.68
C ASP A 116 6.60 5.54 -2.29
N PRO A 117 7.48 4.60 -2.73
CA PRO A 117 8.86 4.90 -3.13
C PRO A 117 8.96 5.39 -4.58
N VAL A 118 8.07 6.30 -4.97
CA VAL A 118 7.97 6.81 -6.34
C VAL A 118 9.34 7.12 -6.94
N ALA A 119 9.60 6.57 -8.12
CA ALA A 119 10.78 6.88 -8.93
C ALA A 119 12.12 6.54 -8.22
N VAL A 120 12.21 5.37 -7.57
CA VAL A 120 13.44 4.86 -6.97
C VAL A 120 14.61 4.94 -7.95
N GLY A 121 15.76 5.43 -7.48
CA GLY A 121 16.98 5.57 -8.28
C GLY A 121 17.10 6.92 -9.01
N ILE A 122 16.08 7.79 -8.96
CA ILE A 122 16.16 9.13 -9.54
C ILE A 122 16.58 10.15 -8.47
N GLY A 123 17.80 10.66 -8.60
CA GLY A 123 18.34 11.73 -7.77
C GLY A 123 18.89 11.29 -6.40
N GLU A 124 19.83 12.05 -5.89
CA GLU A 124 20.56 11.72 -4.67
C GLU A 124 19.69 11.83 -3.42
N LEU A 125 18.90 12.89 -3.28
CA LEU A 125 18.06 13.09 -2.10
C LEU A 125 17.05 11.97 -1.94
N ARG A 126 16.38 11.56 -3.03
CA ARG A 126 15.42 10.44 -2.98
C ARG A 126 16.11 9.14 -2.56
N THR A 127 17.26 8.83 -3.13
CA THR A 127 18.04 7.64 -2.78
C THR A 127 18.44 7.65 -1.31
N LYS A 128 18.92 8.80 -0.80
CA LYS A 128 19.26 9.00 0.62
C LYS A 128 18.04 8.76 1.54
N LEU A 129 16.90 9.38 1.21
CA LEU A 129 15.68 9.25 2.00
C LEU A 129 15.17 7.80 2.01
N LEU A 130 15.05 7.17 0.83
CA LEU A 130 14.61 5.77 0.73
C LEU A 130 15.59 4.82 1.45
N GLY A 131 16.90 5.10 1.42
CA GLY A 131 17.88 4.33 2.17
C GLY A 131 17.64 4.40 3.68
N CYS A 132 17.36 5.58 4.25
CA CYS A 132 17.14 5.73 5.69
C CYS A 132 15.83 5.06 6.17
N PHE A 133 14.81 4.96 5.32
CA PHE A 133 13.53 4.34 5.69
C PHE A 133 13.62 2.84 5.97
N LYS A 134 14.69 2.17 5.52
CA LYS A 134 14.95 0.77 5.85
C LYS A 134 14.94 0.53 7.37
N GLU A 135 15.52 1.44 8.14
CA GLU A 135 15.62 1.33 9.60
C GLU A 135 14.29 1.60 10.31
N TYR A 136 13.40 2.41 9.70
CA TYR A 136 12.13 2.82 10.30
C TYR A 136 10.96 1.93 9.92
N LYS A 137 11.18 0.89 9.09
CA LYS A 137 10.26 -0.21 8.81
C LYS A 137 8.81 0.24 8.54
N PRO A 138 8.49 0.75 7.34
CA PRO A 138 7.11 1.07 6.98
C PRO A 138 6.20 -0.14 7.17
N SER A 139 4.99 0.08 7.68
CA SER A 139 3.99 -0.97 7.86
C SER A 139 3.46 -1.48 6.52
N ILE A 140 3.37 -0.58 5.53
CA ILE A 140 2.98 -0.93 4.16
C ILE A 140 3.94 -0.22 3.20
N ILE A 141 4.41 -0.95 2.19
CA ILE A 141 5.09 -0.37 1.03
C ILE A 141 4.16 -0.55 -0.17
N ARG A 142 3.87 0.54 -0.87
CA ARG A 142 3.07 0.51 -2.09
C ARG A 142 3.90 1.04 -3.26
N GLY A 143 3.96 0.32 -4.37
CA GLY A 143 4.66 0.76 -5.57
C GLY A 143 4.24 -0.05 -6.80
N ASN A 144 4.75 0.30 -7.98
CA ASN A 144 4.70 -0.58 -9.14
C ASN A 144 5.83 -1.62 -9.07
N ALA A 145 5.83 -2.61 -9.98
CA ALA A 145 6.80 -3.70 -9.97
C ALA A 145 8.25 -3.20 -10.00
N SER A 146 8.57 -2.25 -10.87
CA SER A 146 9.92 -1.68 -10.98
C SER A 146 10.37 -0.96 -9.72
N GLU A 147 9.48 -0.22 -9.07
CA GLU A 147 9.75 0.48 -7.81
C GLU A 147 10.02 -0.49 -6.67
N ILE A 148 9.25 -1.55 -6.56
CA ILE A 148 9.42 -2.58 -5.52
C ILE A 148 10.73 -3.35 -5.70
N ILE A 149 11.08 -3.77 -6.93
CA ILE A 149 12.36 -4.42 -7.24
C ILE A 149 13.53 -3.48 -6.93
N ALA A 150 13.45 -2.22 -7.35
CA ALA A 150 14.50 -1.23 -7.13
C ALA A 150 14.69 -0.91 -5.64
N LEU A 151 13.60 -0.81 -4.86
CA LEU A 151 13.66 -0.58 -3.42
C LEU A 151 14.30 -1.77 -2.69
N ALA A 152 13.93 -3.01 -3.04
CA ALA A 152 14.56 -4.21 -2.50
C ALA A 152 16.07 -4.23 -2.78
N GLY A 153 16.47 -3.84 -4.00
CA GLY A 153 17.88 -3.68 -4.37
C GLY A 153 18.60 -2.61 -3.56
N LEU A 154 17.99 -1.44 -3.39
CA LEU A 154 18.53 -0.34 -2.57
C LEU A 154 18.73 -0.78 -1.10
N TRP A 155 17.84 -1.61 -0.59
CA TRP A 155 17.93 -2.13 0.78
C TRP A 155 18.81 -3.38 0.91
N GLY A 156 19.37 -3.90 -0.19
CA GLY A 156 20.21 -5.10 -0.21
C GLY A 156 19.47 -6.36 0.19
N LEU A 157 18.21 -6.48 -0.19
CA LEU A 157 17.35 -7.64 0.08
C LEU A 157 17.32 -8.60 -1.12
N GLU A 158 16.96 -9.86 -0.85
CA GLU A 158 16.81 -10.89 -1.89
C GLU A 158 15.67 -10.53 -2.88
N GLY A 159 15.72 -11.10 -4.09
CA GLY A 159 14.73 -10.85 -5.14
C GLY A 159 14.98 -9.61 -5.99
N SER A 160 16.07 -8.87 -5.71
CA SER A 160 16.50 -7.70 -6.48
C SER A 160 17.28 -8.02 -7.77
N SER A 161 17.50 -9.29 -8.09
CA SER A 161 18.39 -9.76 -9.19
C SER A 161 17.83 -9.62 -10.62
N GLY A 162 16.66 -9.00 -10.79
CA GLY A 162 16.19 -8.52 -12.08
C GLY A 162 16.56 -7.04 -12.22
N GLY A 163 17.52 -6.71 -13.07
CA GLY A 163 17.92 -5.30 -13.26
C GLY A 163 16.70 -4.45 -13.62
N SER A 164 16.20 -3.66 -12.66
CA SER A 164 15.09 -2.75 -12.93
C SER A 164 15.61 -1.57 -13.73
N ASN A 165 15.14 -1.45 -14.95
CA ASN A 165 15.29 -0.25 -15.76
C ASN A 165 14.11 0.69 -15.46
N ALA A 166 14.02 1.20 -14.23
CA ALA A 166 12.99 2.17 -13.90
C ALA A 166 13.11 3.40 -14.83
N ARG A 167 12.10 3.61 -15.65
CA ARG A 167 11.97 4.80 -16.51
C ARG A 167 10.98 5.78 -15.88
N GLY A 168 11.45 6.50 -14.85
CA GLY A 168 10.56 7.43 -14.16
C GLY A 168 9.49 6.71 -13.34
N VAL A 169 8.21 7.05 -13.58
CA VAL A 169 7.05 6.48 -12.88
C VAL A 169 6.40 5.31 -13.62
N ASP A 170 6.85 5.02 -14.86
CA ASP A 170 6.30 3.93 -15.66
C ASP A 170 6.97 2.61 -15.30
N SER A 171 6.17 1.57 -15.04
CA SER A 171 6.68 0.23 -14.77
C SER A 171 7.06 -0.46 -16.08
N THR A 172 8.29 -0.99 -16.13
CA THR A 172 8.76 -1.85 -17.22
C THR A 172 8.76 -3.34 -16.85
N ASP A 173 8.48 -3.63 -15.59
CA ASP A 173 8.45 -4.97 -15.02
C ASP A 173 7.01 -5.42 -14.75
N THR A 174 6.79 -6.73 -14.74
CA THR A 174 5.52 -7.33 -14.38
C THR A 174 5.40 -7.53 -12.88
N VAL A 175 4.17 -7.63 -12.37
CA VAL A 175 3.91 -7.93 -10.95
C VAL A 175 4.57 -9.25 -10.52
N ASN A 176 4.56 -10.27 -11.38
CA ASN A 176 5.20 -11.55 -11.10
C ASN A 176 6.73 -11.43 -10.95
N SER A 177 7.39 -10.53 -11.69
CA SER A 177 8.83 -10.29 -11.52
C SER A 177 9.17 -9.64 -10.18
N ALA A 178 8.24 -8.90 -9.59
CA ALA A 178 8.40 -8.25 -8.28
C ALA A 178 8.06 -9.17 -7.09
N LYS A 179 7.50 -10.34 -7.30
CA LYS A 179 6.98 -11.24 -6.25
C LYS A 179 7.99 -11.51 -5.14
N ASN A 180 9.21 -11.92 -5.50
CA ASN A 180 10.26 -12.23 -4.53
C ASN A 180 10.75 -10.98 -3.79
N ALA A 181 10.89 -9.86 -4.49
CA ALA A 181 11.28 -8.58 -3.89
C ALA A 181 10.20 -8.08 -2.92
N ALA A 182 8.93 -8.18 -3.29
CA ALA A 182 7.80 -7.82 -2.43
C ALA A 182 7.78 -8.65 -1.14
N ALA A 183 7.93 -9.97 -1.26
CA ALA A 183 7.98 -10.86 -0.10
C ALA A 183 9.20 -10.57 0.81
N ALA A 184 10.36 -10.29 0.22
CA ALA A 184 11.56 -9.94 1.00
C ALA A 184 11.39 -8.61 1.75
N LEU A 185 10.80 -7.59 1.12
CA LEU A 185 10.48 -6.31 1.76
C LEU A 185 9.46 -6.49 2.90
N ALA A 186 8.39 -7.25 2.66
CA ALA A 186 7.37 -7.54 3.67
C ALA A 186 7.97 -8.26 4.90
N ARG A 187 8.77 -9.30 4.68
CA ARG A 187 9.48 -9.99 5.76
C ARG A 187 10.45 -9.09 6.53
N TRP A 188 11.19 -8.22 5.82
CA TRP A 188 12.12 -7.29 6.47
C TRP A 188 11.40 -6.27 7.37
N THR A 189 10.32 -5.69 6.87
CA THR A 189 9.56 -4.69 7.63
C THR A 189 8.69 -5.31 8.72
N GLY A 190 8.26 -6.57 8.56
CA GLY A 190 7.22 -7.21 9.36
C GLY A 190 5.82 -6.68 9.00
N GLY A 191 5.68 -6.07 7.83
CA GLY A 191 4.48 -5.44 7.34
C GLY A 191 3.92 -6.08 6.07
N ALA A 192 3.42 -5.27 5.13
CA ALA A 192 2.90 -5.72 3.85
C ALA A 192 3.44 -4.91 2.68
N VAL A 193 3.41 -5.50 1.50
CA VAL A 193 3.76 -4.84 0.23
C VAL A 193 2.59 -4.98 -0.74
N ALA A 194 2.19 -3.87 -1.35
CA ALA A 194 1.20 -3.81 -2.42
C ALA A 194 1.89 -3.41 -3.73
N VAL A 195 1.87 -4.29 -4.71
CA VAL A 195 2.44 -4.08 -6.06
C VAL A 195 1.31 -3.85 -7.04
N SER A 196 1.25 -2.65 -7.61
CA SER A 196 0.23 -2.32 -8.61
C SER A 196 0.62 -2.81 -10.01
N GLY A 197 -0.37 -3.33 -10.75
CA GLY A 197 -0.25 -3.79 -12.12
C GLY A 197 -1.61 -4.07 -12.75
N GLU A 198 -1.64 -4.80 -13.84
CA GLU A 198 -2.91 -5.26 -14.47
C GLU A 198 -3.69 -6.18 -13.52
N THR A 199 -2.99 -7.01 -12.77
CA THR A 199 -3.48 -7.70 -11.58
C THR A 199 -2.57 -7.28 -10.44
N ASP A 200 -3.13 -6.71 -9.40
CA ASP A 200 -2.37 -6.24 -8.24
C ASP A 200 -1.97 -7.42 -7.35
N LEU A 201 -0.81 -7.28 -6.69
CA LEU A 201 -0.30 -8.25 -5.73
C LEU A 201 -0.17 -7.60 -4.36
N VAL A 202 -0.70 -8.25 -3.33
CA VAL A 202 -0.47 -7.88 -1.92
C VAL A 202 0.15 -9.06 -1.18
N THR A 203 1.21 -8.83 -0.39
CA THR A 203 1.86 -9.89 0.39
C THR A 203 2.32 -9.37 1.75
N ASP A 204 2.29 -10.26 2.76
CA ASP A 204 2.96 -10.07 4.05
C ASP A 204 4.28 -10.88 4.15
N GLY A 205 4.68 -11.52 3.04
CA GLY A 205 5.84 -12.39 2.96
C GLY A 205 5.55 -13.86 3.27
N THR A 206 4.33 -14.21 3.67
CA THR A 206 3.87 -15.59 3.92
C THR A 206 2.77 -16.02 2.96
N VAL A 207 1.99 -15.07 2.47
CA VAL A 207 0.93 -15.28 1.48
C VAL A 207 0.99 -14.20 0.39
N PHE A 208 0.49 -14.55 -0.79
CA PHE A 208 0.25 -13.62 -1.90
C PHE A 208 -1.25 -13.56 -2.18
N ALA A 209 -1.81 -12.36 -2.19
CA ALA A 209 -3.17 -12.09 -2.64
C ALA A 209 -3.12 -11.36 -3.99
N TYR A 210 -3.73 -11.93 -5.01
CA TYR A 210 -3.85 -11.33 -6.34
C TYR A 210 -5.25 -10.73 -6.50
N SER A 211 -5.35 -9.43 -6.66
CA SER A 211 -6.63 -8.71 -6.80
C SER A 211 -6.80 -8.19 -8.22
N SER A 212 -7.97 -8.39 -8.79
CA SER A 212 -8.30 -7.99 -10.16
C SER A 212 -9.36 -6.91 -10.20
N GLY A 213 -9.36 -6.11 -11.25
CA GLY A 213 -10.30 -5.00 -11.47
C GLY A 213 -9.57 -3.74 -11.94
N GLY A 214 -10.08 -2.59 -11.52
CA GLY A 214 -9.52 -1.32 -11.95
C GLY A 214 -10.04 -0.86 -13.32
N SER A 215 -9.26 -0.01 -13.98
CA SER A 215 -9.61 0.57 -15.27
C SER A 215 -8.36 1.05 -16.00
N HIS A 216 -8.33 0.92 -17.33
CA HIS A 216 -7.30 1.51 -18.18
C HIS A 216 -7.24 3.04 -18.07
N PHE A 217 -8.32 3.71 -17.64
CA PHE A 217 -8.32 5.15 -17.39
C PHE A 217 -7.46 5.56 -16.20
N MET A 218 -7.12 4.63 -15.28
CA MET A 218 -6.23 4.93 -14.16
C MET A 218 -4.84 5.38 -14.62
N GLU A 219 -4.36 4.90 -15.77
CA GLU A 219 -3.11 5.34 -16.39
C GLU A 219 -3.23 6.71 -17.08
N LYS A 220 -4.45 7.19 -17.31
CA LYS A 220 -4.75 8.46 -18.01
C LYS A 220 -5.06 9.61 -17.05
N ILE A 221 -5.04 9.36 -15.74
CA ILE A 221 -5.16 10.37 -14.68
C ILE A 221 -3.93 10.31 -13.78
N THR A 222 -3.31 11.46 -13.54
CA THR A 222 -2.15 11.50 -12.66
C THR A 222 -2.55 11.28 -11.20
N GLY A 223 -1.82 10.43 -10.50
CA GLY A 223 -1.97 10.23 -9.06
C GLY A 223 -2.87 9.07 -8.63
N ALA A 224 -3.41 8.26 -9.54
CA ALA A 224 -4.17 7.07 -9.16
C ALA A 224 -3.36 6.16 -8.21
N GLY A 225 -2.09 5.91 -8.52
CA GLY A 225 -1.21 5.17 -7.63
C GLY A 225 -0.93 5.87 -6.30
N CYS A 226 -0.59 7.17 -6.33
CA CYS A 226 -0.32 7.94 -5.11
C CYS A 226 -1.54 7.99 -4.18
N SER A 227 -2.74 8.14 -4.74
CA SER A 227 -3.96 8.19 -3.93
C SER A 227 -4.31 6.82 -3.32
N LEU A 228 -3.96 5.70 -3.98
CA LEU A 228 -4.03 4.36 -3.39
C LEU A 228 -3.16 4.24 -2.13
N GLY A 229 -1.94 4.79 -2.15
CA GLY A 229 -1.07 4.84 -0.96
C GLY A 229 -1.70 5.61 0.20
N GLY A 230 -2.34 6.74 -0.10
CA GLY A 230 -3.12 7.51 0.88
C GLY A 230 -4.29 6.74 1.47
N VAL A 231 -5.03 5.99 0.64
CA VAL A 231 -6.14 5.14 1.11
C VAL A 231 -5.62 3.95 1.92
N ALA A 232 -4.49 3.36 1.54
CA ALA A 232 -3.85 2.31 2.34
C ALA A 232 -3.51 2.81 3.77
N ALA A 233 -3.11 4.08 3.91
CA ALA A 233 -2.89 4.69 5.23
C ALA A 233 -4.18 4.80 6.03
N VAL A 234 -5.31 5.16 5.43
CA VAL A 234 -6.61 5.18 6.13
C VAL A 234 -6.93 3.81 6.72
N TYR A 235 -6.82 2.74 5.93
CA TYR A 235 -7.05 1.38 6.42
C TYR A 235 -6.00 0.90 7.42
N ALA A 236 -4.73 1.32 7.28
CA ALA A 236 -3.66 0.97 8.22
C ALA A 236 -3.89 1.49 9.64
N ALA A 237 -4.70 2.54 9.79
CA ALA A 237 -5.09 3.05 11.10
C ALA A 237 -6.00 2.08 11.89
N VAL A 238 -6.66 1.14 11.22
CA VAL A 238 -7.72 0.30 11.83
C VAL A 238 -7.55 -1.20 11.62
N ALA A 239 -6.60 -1.63 10.77
CA ALA A 239 -6.42 -3.03 10.39
C ALA A 239 -4.93 -3.41 10.35
N SER A 240 -4.64 -4.72 10.33
CA SER A 240 -3.28 -5.23 10.11
C SER A 240 -2.75 -4.78 8.74
N PRO A 241 -1.42 -4.67 8.55
CA PRO A 241 -0.84 -4.16 7.30
C PRO A 241 -1.32 -4.91 6.05
N PHE A 242 -1.41 -6.23 6.09
CA PHE A 242 -1.87 -7.05 4.96
C PHE A 242 -3.34 -6.76 4.62
N ILE A 243 -4.22 -6.77 5.61
CA ILE A 243 -5.66 -6.47 5.41
C ILE A 243 -5.86 -5.02 4.97
N ALA A 244 -5.12 -4.07 5.52
CA ALA A 244 -5.19 -2.67 5.12
C ALA A 244 -4.79 -2.46 3.66
N ALA A 245 -3.67 -3.05 3.24
CA ALA A 245 -3.20 -2.98 1.86
C ALA A 245 -4.18 -3.65 0.89
N LEU A 246 -4.70 -4.83 1.24
CA LEU A 246 -5.65 -5.56 0.40
C LEU A 246 -7.01 -4.85 0.33
N SER A 247 -7.48 -4.26 1.43
CA SER A 247 -8.72 -3.46 1.44
C SER A 247 -8.60 -2.23 0.54
N ALA A 248 -7.47 -1.52 0.61
CA ALA A 248 -7.20 -0.37 -0.27
C ALA A 248 -7.15 -0.79 -1.75
N THR A 249 -6.48 -1.87 -2.07
CA THR A 249 -6.41 -2.43 -3.43
C THR A 249 -7.81 -2.84 -3.92
N ALA A 250 -8.58 -3.55 -3.09
CA ALA A 250 -9.92 -4.03 -3.43
C ALA A 250 -10.89 -2.88 -3.73
N VAL A 251 -10.92 -1.82 -2.89
CA VAL A 251 -11.80 -0.67 -3.15
C VAL A 251 -11.39 0.10 -4.41
N TYR A 252 -10.09 0.17 -4.72
CA TYR A 252 -9.59 0.80 -5.95
C TYR A 252 -9.99 0.04 -7.19
N ASN A 253 -9.84 -1.29 -7.18
CA ASN A 253 -10.21 -2.16 -8.28
C ASN A 253 -11.71 -2.13 -8.53
N LEU A 254 -12.51 -2.20 -7.48
CA LEU A 254 -13.96 -2.09 -7.54
C LEU A 254 -14.40 -0.72 -8.10
N ALA A 255 -13.90 0.36 -7.50
CA ALA A 255 -14.26 1.72 -7.91
C ALA A 255 -13.82 2.02 -9.34
N GLY A 256 -12.62 1.57 -9.74
CA GLY A 256 -12.12 1.70 -11.10
C GLY A 256 -13.01 1.01 -12.13
N SER A 257 -13.40 -0.24 -11.90
CA SER A 257 -14.27 -1.01 -12.77
C SER A 257 -15.68 -0.38 -12.87
N ARG A 258 -16.23 0.08 -11.74
CA ARG A 258 -17.54 0.75 -11.71
C ARG A 258 -17.52 2.11 -12.41
N ALA A 259 -16.46 2.90 -12.20
CA ALA A 259 -16.29 4.20 -12.85
C ALA A 259 -16.09 4.07 -14.36
N GLU A 260 -15.34 3.07 -14.83
CA GLU A 260 -15.11 2.81 -16.25
C GLU A 260 -16.41 2.60 -17.00
N SER A 261 -17.34 1.82 -16.43
CA SER A 261 -18.64 1.53 -17.04
C SER A 261 -19.51 2.78 -17.27
N LYS A 262 -19.21 3.89 -16.57
CA LYS A 262 -19.94 5.16 -16.61
C LYS A 262 -19.18 6.26 -17.34
N ALA A 263 -17.84 6.10 -17.49
CA ALA A 263 -16.97 7.14 -18.01
C ALA A 263 -16.94 7.17 -19.55
N LYS A 264 -16.85 8.40 -20.10
CA LYS A 264 -16.63 8.64 -21.53
C LYS A 264 -15.19 9.07 -21.85
N GLY A 265 -14.38 9.28 -20.82
CA GLY A 265 -13.01 9.73 -20.93
C GLY A 265 -12.39 10.00 -19.55
N PRO A 266 -11.07 10.30 -19.49
CA PRO A 266 -10.33 10.38 -18.21
C PRO A 266 -10.86 11.44 -17.24
N GLY A 267 -11.32 12.61 -17.71
CA GLY A 267 -11.87 13.65 -16.84
C GLY A 267 -13.16 13.23 -16.16
N ASN A 268 -14.09 12.60 -16.91
CA ASN A 268 -15.31 12.07 -16.34
C ASN A 268 -15.04 10.82 -15.48
N PHE A 269 -14.07 9.99 -15.89
CA PHE A 269 -13.62 8.86 -15.08
C PHE A 269 -13.15 9.30 -13.70
N TYR A 270 -12.32 10.35 -13.62
CA TYR A 270 -11.83 10.85 -12.33
C TYR A 270 -12.97 11.18 -11.35
N SER A 271 -13.99 11.90 -11.82
CA SER A 271 -15.15 12.24 -10.97
C SER A 271 -15.93 11.00 -10.55
N GLN A 272 -16.20 10.08 -11.50
CA GLN A 272 -16.91 8.83 -11.21
C GLN A 272 -16.11 7.94 -10.26
N PHE A 273 -14.78 7.91 -10.39
CA PHE A 273 -13.91 7.13 -9.53
C PHE A 273 -13.98 7.57 -8.05
N ILE A 274 -13.96 8.88 -7.80
CA ILE A 274 -14.14 9.42 -6.44
C ILE A 274 -15.53 9.08 -5.90
N ASP A 275 -16.59 9.21 -6.72
CA ASP A 275 -17.93 8.84 -6.34
C ASP A 275 -18.03 7.34 -5.97
N GLU A 276 -17.40 6.45 -6.76
CA GLU A 276 -17.40 5.01 -6.49
C GLU A 276 -16.58 4.61 -5.26
N LEU A 277 -15.50 5.31 -4.95
CA LEU A 277 -14.78 5.12 -3.68
C LEU A 277 -15.69 5.42 -2.47
N TYR A 278 -16.52 6.45 -2.57
CA TYR A 278 -17.47 6.83 -1.51
C TYR A 278 -18.65 5.84 -1.41
N LEU A 279 -19.20 5.43 -2.55
CA LEU A 279 -20.40 4.59 -2.62
C LEU A 279 -20.13 3.12 -2.29
N ALA A 280 -18.89 2.64 -2.39
CA ALA A 280 -18.54 1.26 -2.13
C ALA A 280 -18.92 0.84 -0.71
N THR A 281 -19.69 -0.24 -0.59
CA THR A 281 -20.07 -0.81 0.71
C THR A 281 -19.00 -1.78 1.20
N ALA A 282 -19.02 -2.08 2.49
CA ALA A 282 -18.09 -3.05 3.07
C ALA A 282 -18.19 -4.44 2.41
N GLN A 283 -19.40 -4.85 2.04
CA GLN A 283 -19.65 -6.12 1.38
C GLN A 283 -19.12 -6.11 -0.06
N ASP A 284 -19.39 -5.03 -0.81
CA ASP A 284 -18.89 -4.89 -2.19
C ASP A 284 -17.36 -4.99 -2.25
N ILE A 285 -16.66 -4.34 -1.31
CA ILE A 285 -15.20 -4.32 -1.25
C ILE A 285 -14.65 -5.70 -0.86
N ALA A 286 -15.27 -6.37 0.12
CA ALA A 286 -14.89 -7.71 0.55
C ALA A 286 -15.13 -8.77 -0.54
N ASP A 287 -16.12 -8.56 -1.40
CA ASP A 287 -16.45 -9.45 -2.50
C ASP A 287 -15.71 -9.15 -3.81
N ASN A 288 -14.91 -8.07 -3.84
CA ASN A 288 -14.04 -7.82 -5.00
C ASN A 288 -13.13 -9.05 -5.23
N PRO A 289 -12.99 -9.54 -6.48
CA PRO A 289 -12.26 -10.77 -6.75
C PRO A 289 -10.80 -10.72 -6.33
N PHE A 290 -10.34 -11.71 -5.59
CA PHE A 290 -8.93 -11.96 -5.31
C PHE A 290 -8.65 -13.46 -5.18
N GLU A 291 -7.42 -13.86 -5.47
CA GLU A 291 -6.93 -15.23 -5.29
C GLU A 291 -5.77 -15.24 -4.30
N ILE A 292 -5.61 -16.35 -3.56
CA ILE A 292 -4.57 -16.53 -2.54
C ILE A 292 -3.62 -17.63 -2.97
N GLU A 293 -2.32 -17.39 -2.77
CA GLU A 293 -1.24 -18.35 -2.97
C GLU A 293 -0.31 -18.28 -1.75
N GLU A 294 0.20 -19.40 -1.25
CA GLU A 294 1.23 -19.45 -0.20
C GLU A 294 2.58 -18.96 -0.76
N ALA A 295 3.36 -18.22 0.08
CA ALA A 295 4.64 -17.60 -0.31
C ALA A 295 5.82 -18.58 -0.26
#